data_27ad97ae80136e5ee63933849d3a86c7
#
_entry.id   27ad97ae80136e5ee63933849d3a86c7
#
_cell.length_a   1.000
_cell.length_b   1.000
_cell.length_c   1.000
_cell.angle_alpha   90.00
_cell.angle_beta   90.00
_cell.angle_gamma   90.00
#
_symmetry.space_group_name_H-M   'P 1'
#
loop_
_entity.id
_entity.type
_entity.pdbx_description
1 polymer ?
#
loop_
_entity_poly.entity_id
_entity_poly.type
_entity_poly.pdbx_seq_one_letter_code
_entity_poly.pdbx_strand_id
1 'polypeptide(L)'
;MFDDDLDPTTAAYHEAGHAVMAHWLGGRVLACSIEDEDERVHGTTTVDWRRLAAGERQRAVALAALAGPIAEARWRGDMELIESLAAWEADWRLATAALAQIAGPAERRPLLEKLTHEAAAAFEDPERWELLCRVADALEAHGALDADLFADAISDD
;
A
#
# COMPACT_ATOMS: atom_id res chain seq x y z
N MET A 1 -21.50 -12.72 8.69
CA MET A 1 -20.42 -12.24 9.45
C MET A 1 -19.19 -12.05 8.60
N PHE A 2 -18.64 -10.91 8.70
CA PHE A 2 -17.52 -10.58 7.89
C PHE A 2 -16.27 -10.99 8.58
N ASP A 3 -15.55 -11.88 7.97
CA ASP A 3 -14.19 -12.12 8.37
C ASP A 3 -13.37 -10.91 7.97
N ASP A 4 -13.48 -9.90 8.80
CA ASP A 4 -12.54 -8.80 8.76
C ASP A 4 -11.23 -9.22 9.38
N ASP A 5 -11.16 -10.49 9.77
CA ASP A 5 -9.92 -11.07 10.26
C ASP A 5 -9.02 -11.33 9.07
N LEU A 6 -8.26 -10.30 8.73
CA LEU A 6 -7.19 -10.47 7.77
C LEU A 6 -6.25 -11.53 8.34
N ASP A 7 -6.06 -12.63 7.62
CA ASP A 7 -5.03 -13.55 8.02
C ASP A 7 -3.66 -12.86 7.85
N PRO A 8 -2.61 -13.33 8.51
CA PRO A 8 -1.29 -12.69 8.43
C PRO A 8 -0.76 -12.55 7.02
N THR A 9 -1.04 -13.50 6.14
CA THR A 9 -0.59 -13.45 4.75
C THR A 9 -1.27 -12.31 3.99
N THR A 10 -2.60 -12.19 4.12
CA THR A 10 -3.35 -11.12 3.47
C THR A 10 -2.90 -9.76 3.98
N ALA A 11 -2.71 -9.63 5.30
CA ALA A 11 -2.21 -8.39 5.90
C ALA A 11 -0.80 -8.06 5.39
N ALA A 12 0.06 -9.07 5.22
CA ALA A 12 1.40 -8.87 4.71
C ALA A 12 1.39 -8.32 3.27
N TYR A 13 0.53 -8.85 2.40
CA TYR A 13 0.40 -8.33 1.04
C TYR A 13 -0.17 -6.92 1.00
N HIS A 14 -1.11 -6.62 1.88
CA HIS A 14 -1.67 -5.28 2.00
C HIS A 14 -0.58 -4.27 2.39
N GLU A 15 0.16 -4.54 3.47
CA GLU A 15 1.21 -3.63 3.94
C GLU A 15 2.40 -3.59 2.97
N ALA A 16 2.74 -4.71 2.35
CA ALA A 16 3.77 -4.73 1.31
C ALA A 16 3.40 -3.83 0.14
N GLY A 17 2.12 -3.79 -0.24
CA GLY A 17 1.63 -2.89 -1.28
C GLY A 17 1.90 -1.44 -0.96
N HIS A 18 1.58 -0.99 0.25
CA HIS A 18 1.87 0.37 0.70
C HIS A 18 3.38 0.65 0.65
N ALA A 19 4.18 -0.24 1.21
CA ALA A 19 5.62 -0.02 1.36
C ALA A 19 6.35 0.00 0.03
N VAL A 20 6.07 -0.96 -0.84
CA VAL A 20 6.75 -1.06 -2.14
C VAL A 20 6.38 0.11 -3.04
N MET A 21 5.09 0.48 -3.09
CA MET A 21 4.68 1.64 -3.88
C MET A 21 5.33 2.92 -3.36
N ALA A 22 5.36 3.12 -2.04
CA ALA A 22 6.01 4.28 -1.45
C ALA A 22 7.49 4.35 -1.84
N HIS A 23 8.17 3.22 -1.82
CA HIS A 23 9.57 3.13 -2.20
C HIS A 23 9.78 3.55 -3.68
N TRP A 24 8.96 3.03 -4.59
CA TRP A 24 9.07 3.36 -6.02
C TRP A 24 8.81 4.84 -6.29
N LEU A 25 7.98 5.46 -5.47
CA LEU A 25 7.63 6.88 -5.63
C LEU A 25 8.66 7.82 -4.98
N GLY A 26 9.69 7.29 -4.36
CA GLY A 26 10.74 8.09 -3.74
C GLY A 26 10.56 8.35 -2.26
N GLY A 27 9.57 7.75 -1.62
CA GLY A 27 9.41 7.79 -0.18
C GLY A 27 10.43 6.89 0.51
N ARG A 28 10.76 7.22 1.74
CA ARG A 28 11.63 6.37 2.54
C ARG A 28 10.78 5.56 3.52
N VAL A 29 10.76 4.26 3.35
CA VAL A 29 10.02 3.37 4.26
C VAL A 29 10.82 3.24 5.55
N LEU A 30 10.23 3.70 6.65
CA LEU A 30 10.86 3.66 7.96
C LEU A 30 10.52 2.37 8.71
N ALA A 31 9.31 1.89 8.53
CA ALA A 31 8.82 0.69 9.20
C ALA A 31 7.59 0.14 8.46
N CYS A 32 7.45 -1.17 8.52
CA CYS A 32 6.29 -1.85 7.97
C CYS A 32 6.04 -3.06 8.88
N SER A 33 4.81 -3.20 9.37
CA SER A 33 4.53 -4.27 10.35
C SER A 33 3.15 -4.86 10.17
N ILE A 34 3.03 -6.12 10.57
CA ILE A 34 1.76 -6.80 10.77
C ILE A 34 1.77 -7.28 12.22
N GLU A 35 0.80 -6.85 13.00
CA GLU A 35 0.72 -7.20 14.41
C GLU A 35 -0.57 -7.94 14.68
N ASP A 36 -0.46 -8.99 15.50
CA ASP A 36 -1.62 -9.76 15.94
C ASP A 36 -1.95 -9.30 17.36
N GLU A 37 -3.01 -8.54 17.49
CA GLU A 37 -3.43 -7.97 18.75
C GLU A 37 -4.91 -8.26 18.97
N ASP A 38 -5.23 -8.90 20.10
CA ASP A 38 -6.62 -9.29 20.46
C ASP A 38 -7.32 -10.10 19.35
N GLU A 39 -6.62 -11.09 18.80
CA GLU A 39 -7.10 -11.95 17.71
C GLU A 39 -7.37 -11.22 16.41
N ARG A 40 -6.89 -9.97 16.28
CA ARG A 40 -6.98 -9.21 15.06
C ARG A 40 -5.58 -8.88 14.53
N VAL A 41 -5.41 -9.01 13.23
CA VAL A 41 -4.16 -8.62 12.58
C VAL A 41 -4.27 -7.18 12.12
N HIS A 42 -3.36 -6.35 12.60
CA HIS A 42 -3.27 -4.94 12.20
C HIS A 42 -1.99 -4.72 11.42
N GLY A 43 -2.10 -3.99 10.32
CA GLY A 43 -0.94 -3.60 9.55
C GLY A 43 -0.66 -2.11 9.68
N THR A 44 0.60 -1.74 9.63
CA THR A 44 1.04 -0.35 9.66
C THR A 44 2.26 -0.18 8.77
N THR A 45 2.25 0.88 7.96
CA THR A 45 3.40 1.26 7.14
C THR A 45 3.69 2.74 7.38
N THR A 46 4.92 3.04 7.79
CA THR A 46 5.36 4.40 8.07
C THR A 46 6.38 4.84 7.03
N VAL A 47 6.13 5.97 6.39
CA VAL A 47 6.94 6.48 5.29
C VAL A 47 7.35 7.92 5.56
N ASP A 48 8.61 8.24 5.29
CA ASP A 48 9.10 9.60 5.29
C ASP A 48 9.05 10.13 3.86
N TRP A 49 8.22 11.12 3.63
CA TRP A 49 7.99 11.70 2.30
C TRP A 49 8.77 13.00 2.06
N ARG A 50 9.63 13.41 2.98
CA ARG A 50 10.28 14.73 2.92
C ARG A 50 11.15 14.97 1.70
N ARG A 51 11.59 13.92 1.03
CA ARG A 51 12.38 14.04 -0.20
C ARG A 51 11.58 14.56 -1.38
N LEU A 52 10.27 14.41 -1.34
CA LEU A 52 9.40 14.82 -2.43
C LEU A 52 8.94 16.27 -2.25
N ALA A 53 8.83 17.00 -3.36
CA ALA A 53 8.21 18.33 -3.35
C ALA A 53 6.73 18.20 -2.94
N ALA A 54 6.19 19.25 -2.33
CA ALA A 54 4.85 19.23 -1.74
C ALA A 54 3.77 18.72 -2.71
N GLY A 55 3.76 19.16 -3.96
CA GLY A 55 2.77 18.72 -4.95
C GLY A 55 2.89 17.26 -5.32
N GLU A 56 4.13 16.79 -5.50
CA GLU A 56 4.39 15.38 -5.80
C GLU A 56 4.10 14.49 -4.60
N ARG A 57 4.35 15.02 -3.40
CA ARG A 57 4.15 14.29 -2.15
C ARG A 57 2.70 13.83 -1.99
N GLN A 58 1.74 14.72 -2.19
CA GLN A 58 0.34 14.40 -1.99
C GLN A 58 -0.15 13.33 -2.98
N ARG A 59 0.29 13.42 -4.22
CA ARG A 59 -0.02 12.40 -5.23
C ARG A 59 0.59 11.04 -4.83
N ALA A 60 1.82 11.05 -4.37
CA ALA A 60 2.52 9.84 -3.93
C ALA A 60 1.85 9.21 -2.70
N VAL A 61 1.44 10.03 -1.73
CA VAL A 61 0.70 9.56 -0.56
C VAL A 61 -0.59 8.87 -0.99
N ALA A 62 -1.33 9.47 -1.92
CA ALA A 62 -2.57 8.88 -2.42
C ALA A 62 -2.31 7.53 -3.12
N LEU A 63 -1.31 7.47 -4.00
CA LEU A 63 -0.94 6.23 -4.70
C LEU A 63 -0.53 5.13 -3.71
N ALA A 64 0.31 5.47 -2.74
CA ALA A 64 0.75 4.50 -1.75
C ALA A 64 -0.42 4.00 -0.89
N ALA A 65 -1.36 4.89 -0.55
CA ALA A 65 -2.55 4.50 0.20
C ALA A 65 -3.42 3.53 -0.58
N LEU A 66 -3.61 3.77 -1.88
CA LEU A 66 -4.41 2.89 -2.74
C LEU A 66 -3.72 1.56 -3.02
N ALA A 67 -2.40 1.54 -3.01
CA ALA A 67 -1.62 0.36 -3.36
C ALA A 67 -1.82 -0.81 -2.40
N GLY A 68 -2.09 -0.55 -1.12
CA GLY A 68 -2.36 -1.61 -0.15
C GLY A 68 -3.56 -2.45 -0.52
N PRO A 69 -4.76 -1.84 -0.62
CA PRO A 69 -5.96 -2.56 -1.05
C PRO A 69 -5.83 -3.24 -2.41
N ILE A 70 -5.14 -2.60 -3.35
CA ILE A 70 -4.96 -3.16 -4.70
C ILE A 70 -4.06 -4.40 -4.65
N ALA A 71 -2.98 -4.36 -3.89
CA ALA A 71 -2.10 -5.51 -3.71
C ALA A 71 -2.86 -6.66 -3.05
N GLU A 72 -3.68 -6.36 -2.05
CA GLU A 72 -4.52 -7.34 -1.39
C GLU A 72 -5.51 -7.97 -2.36
N ALA A 73 -6.19 -7.16 -3.18
CA ALA A 73 -7.14 -7.65 -4.17
C ALA A 73 -6.47 -8.58 -5.17
N ARG A 74 -5.27 -8.22 -5.64
CA ARG A 74 -4.51 -9.06 -6.54
C ARG A 74 -4.09 -10.37 -5.88
N TRP A 75 -3.64 -10.32 -4.63
CA TRP A 75 -3.26 -11.50 -3.88
C TRP A 75 -4.45 -12.47 -3.73
N ARG A 76 -5.63 -11.94 -3.43
CA ARG A 76 -6.85 -12.72 -3.28
C ARG A 76 -7.36 -13.27 -4.62
N GLY A 77 -6.86 -12.75 -5.74
CA GLY A 77 -7.34 -13.11 -7.06
C GLY A 77 -8.70 -12.51 -7.40
N ASP A 78 -9.08 -11.44 -6.73
CA ASP A 78 -10.36 -10.79 -6.89
C ASP A 78 -10.19 -9.30 -7.19
N MET A 79 -9.84 -9.00 -8.43
CA MET A 79 -9.62 -7.62 -8.86
C MET A 79 -10.89 -6.80 -8.94
N GLU A 80 -12.06 -7.43 -8.82
CA GLU A 80 -13.32 -6.70 -8.73
C GLU A 80 -13.41 -5.94 -7.40
N LEU A 81 -12.65 -6.35 -6.40
CA LEU A 81 -12.57 -5.62 -5.12
C LEU A 81 -12.07 -4.20 -5.31
N ILE A 82 -11.34 -3.90 -6.40
CA ILE A 82 -10.88 -2.54 -6.68
C ILE A 82 -12.06 -1.57 -6.77
N GLU A 83 -13.18 -2.01 -7.31
CA GLU A 83 -14.37 -1.18 -7.43
C GLU A 83 -15.04 -0.93 -6.06
N SER A 84 -14.64 -1.70 -5.07
CA SER A 84 -15.17 -1.61 -3.71
C SER A 84 -14.15 -1.04 -2.73
N LEU A 85 -13.23 -0.17 -3.20
CA LEU A 85 -12.19 0.40 -2.37
C LEU A 85 -12.72 1.11 -1.12
N ALA A 86 -13.95 1.57 -1.16
CA ALA A 86 -14.57 2.18 0.02
C ALA A 86 -14.62 1.22 1.22
N ALA A 87 -14.51 -0.10 0.98
CA ALA A 87 -14.43 -1.09 2.06
C ALA A 87 -13.12 -0.99 2.84
N TRP A 88 -12.07 -0.44 2.22
CA TRP A 88 -10.80 -0.14 2.88
C TRP A 88 -10.80 1.30 3.37
N GLU A 89 -11.72 1.61 4.24
CA GLU A 89 -12.08 2.97 4.62
C GLU A 89 -10.91 3.86 5.04
N ALA A 90 -9.97 3.33 5.82
CA ALA A 90 -8.83 4.12 6.29
C ALA A 90 -7.92 4.55 5.12
N ASP A 91 -7.64 3.63 4.20
CA ASP A 91 -6.79 3.92 3.05
C ASP A 91 -7.49 4.87 2.07
N TRP A 92 -8.79 4.68 1.89
CA TRP A 92 -9.60 5.57 1.05
C TRP A 92 -9.60 6.99 1.60
N ARG A 93 -9.77 7.15 2.91
CA ARG A 93 -9.74 8.46 3.57
C ARG A 93 -8.39 9.13 3.40
N LEU A 94 -7.31 8.38 3.58
CA LEU A 94 -5.97 8.91 3.43
C LEU A 94 -5.72 9.40 2.00
N ALA A 95 -6.10 8.59 1.01
CA ALA A 95 -5.97 8.96 -0.39
C ALA A 95 -6.81 10.20 -0.72
N THR A 96 -8.05 10.24 -0.27
CA THR A 96 -8.96 11.36 -0.51
C THR A 96 -8.44 12.65 0.13
N ALA A 97 -7.95 12.56 1.36
CA ALA A 97 -7.39 13.70 2.06
C ALA A 97 -6.15 14.25 1.35
N ALA A 98 -5.28 13.37 0.86
CA ALA A 98 -4.10 13.78 0.12
C ALA A 98 -4.48 14.49 -1.18
N LEU A 99 -5.44 13.94 -1.93
CA LEU A 99 -5.89 14.55 -3.18
C LEU A 99 -6.62 15.87 -2.97
N ALA A 100 -7.26 16.06 -1.81
CA ALA A 100 -7.90 17.31 -1.48
C ALA A 100 -6.92 18.48 -1.39
N GLN A 101 -5.63 18.19 -1.19
CA GLN A 101 -4.58 19.21 -1.14
C GLN A 101 -4.16 19.70 -2.53
N ILE A 102 -4.44 18.94 -3.58
CA ILE A 102 -3.95 19.22 -4.93
C ILE A 102 -5.04 19.29 -6.00
N ALA A 103 -6.28 18.97 -5.65
CA ALA A 103 -7.39 18.96 -6.62
C ALA A 103 -8.68 19.48 -6.00
N GLY A 104 -9.47 20.16 -6.81
CA GLY A 104 -10.80 20.62 -6.40
C GLY A 104 -11.80 19.46 -6.33
N PRO A 105 -12.98 19.69 -5.71
CA PRO A 105 -13.97 18.62 -5.51
C PRO A 105 -14.37 17.89 -6.78
N ALA A 106 -14.52 18.61 -7.90
CA ALA A 106 -14.93 18.00 -9.16
C ALA A 106 -13.84 17.14 -9.79
N GLU A 107 -12.58 17.41 -9.46
CA GLU A 107 -11.43 16.75 -10.07
C GLU A 107 -10.93 15.55 -9.27
N ARG A 108 -11.30 15.47 -8.00
CA ARG A 108 -10.79 14.43 -7.09
C ARG A 108 -11.19 13.03 -7.51
N ARG A 109 -12.44 12.82 -7.86
CA ARG A 109 -12.93 11.49 -8.22
C ARG A 109 -12.27 10.94 -9.49
N PRO A 110 -12.22 11.71 -10.60
CA PRO A 110 -11.48 11.26 -11.77
C PRO A 110 -10.01 10.99 -11.49
N LEU A 111 -9.38 11.82 -10.66
CA LEU A 111 -7.98 11.62 -10.31
C LEU A 111 -7.81 10.36 -9.47
N LEU A 112 -8.70 10.11 -8.52
CA LEU A 112 -8.67 8.91 -7.69
C LEU A 112 -8.80 7.65 -8.56
N GLU A 113 -9.71 7.65 -9.53
CA GLU A 113 -9.86 6.55 -10.47
C GLU A 113 -8.61 6.34 -11.31
N LYS A 114 -8.01 7.42 -11.78
CA LYS A 114 -6.77 7.36 -12.55
C LYS A 114 -5.63 6.75 -11.73
N LEU A 115 -5.47 7.18 -10.48
CA LEU A 115 -4.43 6.66 -9.60
C LEU A 115 -4.67 5.20 -9.23
N THR A 116 -5.93 4.81 -9.08
CA THR A 116 -6.29 3.41 -8.83
C THR A 116 -5.83 2.51 -9.98
N HIS A 117 -6.09 2.93 -11.22
CA HIS A 117 -5.64 2.19 -12.39
C HIS A 117 -4.12 2.19 -12.53
N GLU A 118 -3.49 3.30 -12.18
CA GLU A 118 -2.04 3.41 -12.23
C GLU A 118 -1.38 2.44 -11.25
N ALA A 119 -1.90 2.36 -10.02
CA ALA A 119 -1.39 1.43 -9.02
C ALA A 119 -1.60 -0.04 -9.44
N ALA A 120 -2.78 -0.35 -9.98
CA ALA A 120 -3.07 -1.69 -10.47
C ALA A 120 -2.13 -2.09 -11.61
N ALA A 121 -1.88 -1.17 -12.54
CA ALA A 121 -0.97 -1.41 -13.66
C ALA A 121 0.47 -1.65 -13.18
N ALA A 122 0.91 -0.94 -12.15
CA ALA A 122 2.23 -1.12 -11.59
C ALA A 122 2.45 -2.57 -11.10
N PHE A 123 1.42 -3.16 -10.47
CA PHE A 123 1.53 -4.53 -9.95
C PHE A 123 1.33 -5.61 -11.02
N GLU A 124 0.94 -5.25 -12.23
CA GLU A 124 0.88 -6.20 -13.34
C GLU A 124 2.27 -6.52 -13.87
N ASP A 125 3.26 -5.67 -13.59
CA ASP A 125 4.64 -5.94 -13.97
C ASP A 125 5.18 -7.10 -13.10
N PRO A 126 5.62 -8.21 -13.72
CA PRO A 126 6.09 -9.38 -12.96
C PRO A 126 7.24 -9.08 -12.01
N GLU A 127 8.17 -8.22 -12.40
CA GLU A 127 9.32 -7.88 -11.54
C GLU A 127 8.87 -7.11 -10.29
N ARG A 128 7.94 -6.19 -10.47
CA ARG A 128 7.39 -5.43 -9.34
C ARG A 128 6.56 -6.30 -8.42
N TRP A 129 5.76 -7.18 -8.99
CA TRP A 129 4.97 -8.11 -8.19
C TRP A 129 5.86 -9.06 -7.40
N GLU A 130 6.94 -9.56 -8.01
CA GLU A 130 7.90 -10.42 -7.32
C GLU A 130 8.55 -9.69 -6.15
N LEU A 131 8.91 -8.43 -6.34
CA LEU A 131 9.47 -7.60 -5.29
C LEU A 131 8.49 -7.47 -4.12
N LEU A 132 7.23 -7.21 -4.44
CA LEU A 132 6.18 -7.12 -3.43
C LEU A 132 6.03 -8.44 -2.67
N CYS A 133 6.06 -9.56 -3.37
CA CYS A 133 5.98 -10.89 -2.74
C CYS A 133 7.14 -11.10 -1.77
N ARG A 134 8.35 -10.67 -2.11
CA ARG A 134 9.50 -10.79 -1.20
C ARG A 134 9.31 -9.96 0.06
N VAL A 135 8.75 -8.78 -0.05
CA VAL A 135 8.46 -7.94 1.12
C VAL A 135 7.38 -8.58 1.97
N ALA A 136 6.32 -9.12 1.35
CA ALA A 136 5.26 -9.82 2.06
C ALA A 136 5.80 -11.03 2.82
N ASP A 137 6.67 -11.81 2.17
CA ASP A 137 7.31 -12.98 2.82
C ASP A 137 8.16 -12.56 4.01
N ALA A 138 8.91 -11.47 3.88
CA ALA A 138 9.73 -10.94 4.98
C ALA A 138 8.85 -10.46 6.14
N LEU A 139 7.71 -9.83 5.85
CA LEU A 139 6.77 -9.41 6.87
C LEU A 139 6.20 -10.60 7.64
N GLU A 140 5.84 -11.68 6.94
CA GLU A 140 5.37 -12.89 7.61
C GLU A 140 6.44 -13.53 8.47
N ALA A 141 7.70 -13.52 8.00
CA ALA A 141 8.80 -14.13 8.72
C ALA A 141 9.18 -13.34 9.96
N HIS A 142 9.17 -12.01 9.89
CA HIS A 142 9.67 -11.15 10.96
C HIS A 142 8.56 -10.46 11.76
N GLY A 143 7.37 -10.35 11.23
CA GLY A 143 6.28 -9.59 11.84
C GLY A 143 6.41 -8.09 11.66
N ALA A 144 7.62 -7.58 11.63
CA ALA A 144 7.90 -6.16 11.42
C ALA A 144 9.23 -6.00 10.69
N LEU A 145 9.28 -5.01 9.82
CA LEU A 145 10.49 -4.65 9.09
C LEU A 145 10.83 -3.21 9.44
N ASP A 146 12.04 -2.97 9.94
CA ASP A 146 12.57 -1.62 10.05
C ASP A 146 13.14 -1.21 8.68
N ALA A 147 13.73 -0.04 8.59
CA ALA A 147 14.28 0.47 7.32
C ALA A 147 15.34 -0.48 6.75
N ASP A 148 16.19 -1.06 7.58
CA ASP A 148 17.26 -1.95 7.13
C ASP A 148 16.71 -3.29 6.65
N LEU A 149 15.78 -3.89 7.37
CA LEU A 149 15.14 -5.14 6.95
C LEU A 149 14.32 -4.96 5.68
N PHE A 150 13.66 -3.82 5.55
CA PHE A 150 12.94 -3.50 4.32
C PHE A 150 13.92 -3.39 3.14
N ALA A 151 15.02 -2.68 3.33
CA ALA A 151 16.05 -2.54 2.29
C ALA A 151 16.61 -3.90 1.88
N ASP A 152 16.83 -4.80 2.84
CA ASP A 152 17.30 -6.16 2.56
C ASP A 152 16.27 -6.94 1.74
N ALA A 153 14.99 -6.80 2.08
CA ALA A 153 13.91 -7.53 1.39
C ALA A 153 13.79 -7.12 -0.08
N ILE A 154 14.05 -5.84 -0.40
CA ILE A 154 13.96 -5.35 -1.78
C ILE A 154 15.26 -5.49 -2.56
N SER A 155 16.33 -5.90 -1.90
CA SER A 155 17.64 -6.07 -2.54
C SER A 155 17.67 -7.34 -3.37
N ASP A 156 18.31 -7.27 -4.55
CA ASP A 156 18.46 -8.41 -5.47
C ASP A 156 19.59 -9.36 -5.05
N ASP A 157 20.31 -9.04 -3.98
CA ASP A 157 21.43 -9.88 -3.50
C ASP A 157 20.97 -10.97 -2.56
#